data_2eed68f355ed3b627c8fe6ba4d3e95b6
#
_entry.id   2eed68f355ed3b627c8fe6ba4d3e95b6
#
_cell.length_a   1.000
_cell.length_b   1.000
_cell.length_c   1.000
_cell.angle_alpha   90.00
_cell.angle_beta   90.00
_cell.angle_gamma   90.00
#
_symmetry.space_group_name_H-M   'P 1'
#
loop_
_entity.id
_entity.type
_entity.pdbx_description
1 polymer ?
#
loop_
_entity_poly.entity_id
_entity_poly.type
_entity_poly.pdbx_seq_one_letter_code
_entity_poly.pdbx_strand_id
1 'polypeptide(L)'
;MRTEKNNKRTFKEKFTGKPWTGKSETKKYADKKKPEFKKNVTKKTDQKKPEGKKNEGKKEERKRKSLCPVHGRCGGCQLLDIPYKDQLKQKQTQVTKLLKPYCPVEKIVGMEDPFHYRNKVHAVFGHKKDGTVISGIYQEGTHFIVPVDECLIEDQRADAIIRDIRGLLKSFKIKTYNEDTGYGLFRHVLIRTGYHSGQIMVVLVLGSPILPSKNNFVKALRKLHPEITTIVLNVNGQKTSMILGEKETVLY
;
A
#
# COMPACT_ATOMS: atom_id res chain seq x y z
N MET A 1 -27.07 -2.50 56.37
CA MET A 1 -26.48 -1.20 56.01
C MET A 1 -24.94 -1.35 56.03
N ARG A 2 -24.31 -1.53 54.87
CA ARG A 2 -22.86 -1.44 54.71
C ARG A 2 -22.60 -0.53 53.54
N THR A 3 -21.95 0.59 53.83
CA THR A 3 -21.61 1.67 52.89
C THR A 3 -20.35 1.27 52.09
N GLU A 4 -20.49 1.16 50.77
CA GLU A 4 -19.36 1.03 49.86
C GLU A 4 -18.72 2.39 49.62
N LYS A 5 -17.43 2.52 49.99
CA LYS A 5 -16.62 3.71 49.70
C LYS A 5 -16.00 3.56 48.30
N ASN A 6 -16.41 4.43 47.39
CA ASN A 6 -15.86 4.65 46.07
C ASN A 6 -14.41 5.19 46.16
N ASN A 7 -13.46 4.41 45.66
CA ASN A 7 -12.05 4.79 45.60
C ASN A 7 -11.68 5.22 44.17
N LYS A 8 -11.86 6.50 43.88
CA LYS A 8 -11.36 7.12 42.62
C LYS A 8 -9.89 7.42 42.77
N ARG A 9 -9.02 6.56 42.23
CA ARG A 9 -7.61 6.88 42.00
C ARG A 9 -7.46 7.67 40.70
N THR A 10 -7.14 8.95 40.83
CA THR A 10 -6.69 9.80 39.72
C THR A 10 -5.22 9.55 39.42
N PHE A 11 -4.92 9.01 38.25
CA PHE A 11 -3.57 8.83 37.75
C PHE A 11 -3.11 10.17 37.14
N LYS A 12 -2.35 10.97 37.89
CA LYS A 12 -1.58 12.12 37.39
C LYS A 12 -0.13 11.71 37.34
N GLU A 13 0.34 11.22 36.21
CA GLU A 13 1.78 11.13 35.94
C GLU A 13 2.28 12.47 35.37
N LYS A 14 3.22 13.06 36.09
CA LYS A 14 3.94 14.27 35.69
C LYS A 14 5.01 13.90 34.66
N PHE A 15 4.77 14.19 33.39
CA PHE A 15 5.83 14.23 32.39
C PHE A 15 6.55 15.57 32.49
N THR A 16 7.72 15.62 33.12
CA THR A 16 8.63 16.75 33.06
C THR A 16 9.70 16.45 32.00
N GLY A 17 9.35 16.58 30.73
CA GLY A 17 10.29 16.56 29.62
C GLY A 17 10.66 17.99 29.23
N LYS A 18 11.95 18.35 29.34
CA LYS A 18 12.46 19.61 28.80
C LYS A 18 12.26 19.68 27.28
N PRO A 19 11.87 20.85 26.70
CA PRO A 19 11.74 20.94 25.25
C PRO A 19 13.10 20.78 24.57
N TRP A 20 13.15 19.94 23.56
CA TRP A 20 14.32 19.71 22.72
C TRP A 20 14.53 20.90 21.79
N THR A 21 15.54 21.74 22.06
CA THR A 21 15.96 22.85 21.20
C THR A 21 17.03 22.36 20.22
N GLY A 22 16.63 21.68 19.17
CA GLY A 22 17.50 21.30 18.07
C GLY A 22 17.73 22.47 17.14
N LYS A 23 18.92 23.11 17.19
CA LYS A 23 19.41 24.01 16.15
C LYS A 23 19.70 23.15 14.90
N SER A 24 18.99 23.42 13.81
CA SER A 24 19.25 22.81 12.50
C SER A 24 20.50 23.42 11.89
N GLU A 25 21.63 22.72 11.95
CA GLU A 25 22.78 23.02 11.09
C GLU A 25 22.50 22.48 9.68
N THR A 26 22.18 23.38 8.76
CA THR A 26 22.13 23.09 7.32
C THR A 26 23.54 22.93 6.79
N LYS A 27 24.03 21.70 6.69
CA LYS A 27 25.23 21.40 5.91
C LYS A 27 24.91 21.52 4.42
N LYS A 28 25.49 22.56 3.79
CA LYS A 28 25.51 22.72 2.32
C LYS A 28 26.26 21.53 1.72
N TYR A 29 25.56 20.67 1.00
CA TYR A 29 26.20 19.67 0.14
C TYR A 29 26.70 20.34 -1.12
N ALA A 30 28.03 20.38 -1.28
CA ALA A 30 28.69 20.85 -2.50
C ALA A 30 28.45 19.86 -3.64
N ASP A 31 28.10 20.40 -4.81
CA ASP A 31 27.92 19.70 -6.08
C ASP A 31 29.18 18.87 -6.43
N LYS A 32 29.07 17.55 -6.39
CA LYS A 32 30.07 16.64 -6.97
C LYS A 32 29.70 16.35 -8.42
N LYS A 33 30.53 16.86 -9.35
CA LYS A 33 30.49 16.64 -10.80
C LYS A 33 30.39 15.14 -11.11
N LYS A 34 29.45 14.79 -12.02
CA LYS A 34 29.32 13.45 -12.62
C LYS A 34 30.60 13.07 -13.37
N PRO A 35 31.10 11.83 -13.29
CA PRO A 35 32.19 11.38 -14.13
C PRO A 35 31.70 11.15 -15.56
N GLU A 36 32.41 11.75 -16.54
CA GLU A 36 32.21 11.52 -17.97
C GLU A 36 32.68 10.10 -18.34
N PHE A 37 31.78 9.32 -18.94
CA PHE A 37 32.10 8.04 -19.53
C PHE A 37 32.72 8.25 -20.92
N LYS A 38 34.05 8.08 -21.02
CA LYS A 38 34.76 8.05 -22.30
C LYS A 38 34.41 6.76 -23.05
N LYS A 39 33.81 6.91 -24.25
CA LYS A 39 33.61 5.81 -25.21
C LYS A 39 34.96 5.36 -25.77
N ASN A 40 35.46 4.19 -25.35
CA ASN A 40 36.57 3.52 -26.02
C ASN A 40 36.02 2.70 -27.19
N VAL A 41 36.33 3.16 -28.40
CA VAL A 41 36.18 2.40 -29.64
C VAL A 41 37.36 1.48 -29.74
N THR A 42 37.18 0.18 -29.56
CA THR A 42 38.22 -0.85 -29.86
C THR A 42 37.88 -1.57 -31.14
N LYS A 43 38.89 -1.58 -32.04
CA LYS A 43 38.92 -2.22 -33.35
C LYS A 43 38.74 -3.74 -33.26
N LYS A 44 37.92 -4.28 -34.17
CA LYS A 44 37.80 -5.73 -34.42
C LYS A 44 39.15 -6.29 -34.87
N THR A 45 39.60 -7.30 -34.17
CA THR A 45 40.60 -8.27 -34.70
C THR A 45 39.96 -9.65 -34.68
N ASP A 46 39.92 -10.25 -35.89
CA ASP A 46 39.48 -11.62 -36.11
C ASP A 46 40.43 -12.59 -35.40
N GLN A 47 39.91 -13.41 -34.49
CA GLN A 47 40.60 -14.61 -34.03
C GLN A 47 39.65 -15.80 -33.91
N LYS A 48 40.10 -16.90 -34.46
CA LYS A 48 39.50 -18.22 -34.64
C LYS A 48 38.87 -18.79 -33.35
N LYS A 49 37.71 -19.43 -33.51
CA LYS A 49 37.08 -20.34 -32.54
C LYS A 49 37.97 -21.52 -32.20
N PRO A 50 38.06 -21.94 -30.94
CA PRO A 50 38.30 -23.36 -30.59
C PRO A 50 36.95 -24.04 -30.31
N GLU A 51 36.82 -25.23 -30.86
CA GLU A 51 35.71 -26.16 -30.71
C GLU A 51 35.67 -26.76 -29.29
N GLY A 52 34.44 -26.92 -28.81
CA GLY A 52 34.02 -28.05 -28.00
C GLY A 52 34.39 -28.08 -26.52
N LYS A 53 33.47 -27.55 -25.64
CA LYS A 53 33.15 -28.23 -24.38
C LYS A 53 31.64 -28.18 -24.19
N LYS A 54 31.01 -29.36 -24.24
CA LYS A 54 29.63 -29.62 -23.87
C LYS A 54 29.45 -29.19 -22.41
N ASN A 55 28.68 -28.11 -22.19
CA ASN A 55 28.23 -27.74 -20.85
C ASN A 55 27.04 -28.61 -20.49
N GLU A 56 27.27 -29.59 -19.65
CA GLU A 56 26.24 -30.37 -18.97
C GLU A 56 25.47 -29.49 -18.01
N GLY A 57 24.15 -29.50 -18.17
CA GLY A 57 23.20 -29.40 -17.07
C GLY A 57 23.04 -28.04 -16.38
N LYS A 58 22.68 -26.98 -17.09
CA LYS A 58 21.81 -25.97 -16.47
C LYS A 58 20.41 -26.59 -16.34
N LYS A 59 20.08 -27.14 -15.15
CA LYS A 59 18.70 -27.39 -14.76
C LYS A 59 17.97 -26.07 -14.95
N GLU A 60 17.09 -25.99 -15.94
CA GLU A 60 16.08 -24.93 -16.01
C GLU A 60 15.28 -24.98 -14.70
N GLU A 61 15.54 -24.04 -13.79
CA GLU A 61 14.63 -23.75 -12.69
C GLU A 61 13.30 -23.40 -13.35
N ARG A 62 12.37 -24.34 -13.35
CA ARG A 62 10.99 -24.10 -13.74
C ARG A 62 10.51 -22.94 -12.87
N LYS A 63 10.40 -21.74 -13.44
CA LYS A 63 9.86 -20.55 -12.76
C LYS A 63 8.53 -20.95 -12.18
N ARG A 64 8.45 -21.08 -10.86
CA ARG A 64 7.19 -21.39 -10.17
C ARG A 64 6.22 -20.29 -10.56
N LYS A 65 5.02 -20.67 -11.00
CA LYS A 65 3.95 -19.72 -11.29
C LYS A 65 3.62 -18.99 -10.00
N SER A 66 3.67 -17.65 -10.02
CA SER A 66 3.31 -16.84 -8.86
C SER A 66 1.88 -17.14 -8.41
N LEU A 67 1.65 -17.12 -7.08
CA LEU A 67 0.31 -17.25 -6.51
C LEU A 67 -0.60 -16.07 -6.89
N CYS A 68 0.00 -14.89 -7.09
CA CYS A 68 -0.74 -13.67 -7.43
C CYS A 68 -0.61 -13.38 -8.94
N PRO A 69 -1.74 -13.23 -9.68
CA PRO A 69 -1.71 -13.00 -11.13
C PRO A 69 -1.09 -11.67 -11.54
N VAL A 70 -1.02 -10.70 -10.61
CA VAL A 70 -0.46 -9.36 -10.84
C VAL A 70 0.90 -9.15 -10.15
N HIS A 71 1.49 -10.21 -9.57
CA HIS A 71 2.82 -10.17 -8.99
C HIS A 71 3.86 -9.64 -10.01
N GLY A 72 4.81 -8.84 -9.55
CA GLY A 72 5.81 -8.20 -10.42
C GLY A 72 5.34 -6.95 -11.16
N ARG A 73 4.01 -6.66 -11.20
CA ARG A 73 3.47 -5.39 -11.72
C ARG A 73 2.91 -4.51 -10.60
N CYS A 74 2.25 -5.13 -9.63
CA CYS A 74 1.63 -4.46 -8.49
C CYS A 74 2.66 -3.84 -7.52
N GLY A 75 3.85 -4.44 -7.36
CA GLY A 75 4.87 -3.94 -6.43
C GLY A 75 4.52 -4.07 -4.94
N GLY A 76 3.33 -4.55 -4.59
CA GLY A 76 2.83 -4.62 -3.20
C GLY A 76 3.46 -5.71 -2.34
N CYS A 77 4.07 -6.73 -2.95
CA CYS A 77 4.62 -7.90 -2.28
C CYS A 77 6.01 -8.24 -2.80
N GLN A 78 7.01 -8.30 -1.89
CA GLN A 78 8.38 -8.70 -2.22
C GLN A 78 8.65 -10.19 -1.99
N LEU A 79 7.88 -10.84 -1.11
CA LEU A 79 8.17 -12.20 -0.65
C LEU A 79 7.07 -13.21 -0.96
N LEU A 80 5.98 -12.83 -1.64
CA LEU A 80 4.81 -13.66 -1.81
C LEU A 80 5.10 -15.00 -2.53
N ASP A 81 6.05 -15.00 -3.47
CA ASP A 81 6.44 -16.20 -4.23
C ASP A 81 7.39 -17.13 -3.47
N ILE A 82 7.85 -16.71 -2.28
CA ILE A 82 8.68 -17.52 -1.40
C ILE A 82 7.75 -18.28 -0.44
N PRO A 83 7.92 -19.60 -0.27
CA PRO A 83 7.16 -20.36 0.72
C PRO A 83 7.25 -19.72 2.11
N TYR A 84 6.15 -19.63 2.83
CA TYR A 84 6.09 -18.86 4.09
C TYR A 84 7.13 -19.32 5.12
N LYS A 85 7.39 -20.62 5.22
CA LYS A 85 8.44 -21.19 6.07
C LYS A 85 9.83 -20.62 5.74
N ASP A 86 10.11 -20.43 4.45
CA ASP A 86 11.39 -19.87 4.00
C ASP A 86 11.46 -18.36 4.23
N GLN A 87 10.31 -17.64 4.11
CA GLN A 87 10.23 -16.23 4.51
C GLN A 87 10.58 -16.04 5.98
N LEU A 88 10.03 -16.87 6.87
CA LEU A 88 10.33 -16.83 8.31
C LEU A 88 11.82 -17.08 8.56
N LYS A 89 12.41 -18.07 7.90
CA LYS A 89 13.84 -18.38 8.02
C LYS A 89 14.72 -17.21 7.57
N GLN A 90 14.39 -16.57 6.44
CA GLN A 90 15.11 -15.39 5.94
C GLN A 90 15.03 -14.23 6.93
N LYS A 91 13.83 -13.91 7.42
CA LYS A 91 13.61 -12.84 8.41
C LYS A 91 14.36 -13.11 9.72
N GLN A 92 14.29 -14.34 10.24
CA GLN A 92 15.04 -14.76 11.44
C GLN A 92 16.54 -14.56 11.24
N THR A 93 17.07 -15.04 10.11
CA THR A 93 18.51 -14.94 9.80
C THR A 93 18.96 -13.47 9.73
N GLN A 94 18.15 -12.63 9.04
CA GLN A 94 18.46 -11.20 8.90
C GLN A 94 18.49 -10.46 10.23
N VAL A 95 17.46 -10.65 11.06
CA VAL A 95 17.36 -9.99 12.38
C VAL A 95 18.46 -10.50 13.32
N THR A 96 18.71 -11.82 13.34
CA THR A 96 19.81 -12.40 14.14
C THR A 96 21.15 -11.82 13.74
N LYS A 97 21.43 -11.66 12.43
CA LYS A 97 22.68 -11.06 11.95
C LYS A 97 22.84 -9.61 12.40
N LEU A 98 21.78 -8.83 12.37
CA LEU A 98 21.80 -7.41 12.76
C LEU A 98 21.97 -7.23 14.27
N LEU A 99 21.32 -8.06 15.08
CA LEU A 99 21.32 -7.93 16.54
C LEU A 99 22.40 -8.74 17.25
N LYS A 100 23.12 -9.64 16.54
CA LYS A 100 24.20 -10.48 17.12
C LYS A 100 25.21 -9.74 18.02
N PRO A 101 25.63 -8.49 17.69
CA PRO A 101 26.57 -7.75 18.56
C PRO A 101 25.93 -7.27 19.86
N TYR A 102 24.63 -7.25 19.99
CA TYR A 102 23.91 -6.60 21.10
C TYR A 102 23.17 -7.58 22.00
N CYS A 103 22.46 -8.56 21.41
CA CYS A 103 21.65 -9.51 22.17
C CYS A 103 21.37 -10.80 21.39
N PRO A 104 21.02 -11.91 22.06
CA PRO A 104 20.44 -13.08 21.42
C PRO A 104 19.05 -12.74 20.85
N VAL A 105 18.70 -13.39 19.73
CA VAL A 105 17.38 -13.24 19.10
C VAL A 105 16.61 -14.54 19.27
N GLU A 106 15.45 -14.45 19.89
CA GLU A 106 14.53 -15.58 20.05
C GLU A 106 13.97 -16.05 18.72
N LYS A 107 13.35 -17.24 18.73
CA LYS A 107 12.72 -17.81 17.54
C LYS A 107 11.58 -16.94 17.07
N ILE A 108 11.53 -16.64 15.77
CA ILE A 108 10.44 -15.89 15.14
C ILE A 108 9.10 -16.59 15.34
N VAL A 109 8.11 -15.82 15.75
CA VAL A 109 6.70 -16.26 15.79
C VAL A 109 6.07 -15.97 14.45
N GLY A 110 5.60 -17.02 13.77
CA GLY A 110 4.90 -16.92 12.50
C GLY A 110 3.40 -16.80 12.69
N MET A 111 2.71 -16.32 11.64
CA MET A 111 1.25 -16.38 11.55
C MET A 111 0.82 -17.81 11.18
N GLU A 112 -0.33 -18.25 11.69
CA GLU A 112 -0.95 -19.51 11.28
C GLU A 112 -1.44 -19.42 9.83
N ASP A 113 -2.15 -18.32 9.50
CA ASP A 113 -2.57 -17.99 8.13
C ASP A 113 -1.92 -16.67 7.70
N PRO A 114 -0.94 -16.68 6.77
CA PRO A 114 -0.24 -15.49 6.31
C PRO A 114 -0.95 -14.76 5.18
N PHE A 115 -2.26 -14.99 4.98
CA PHE A 115 -3.08 -14.32 3.99
C PHE A 115 -4.05 -13.32 4.65
N HIS A 116 -4.58 -12.39 3.86
CA HIS A 116 -5.63 -11.44 4.24
C HIS A 116 -5.40 -10.67 5.56
N TYR A 117 -4.13 -10.50 5.96
CA TYR A 117 -3.74 -9.86 7.22
C TYR A 117 -3.70 -8.33 7.16
N ARG A 118 -3.68 -7.74 5.96
CA ARG A 118 -3.55 -6.29 5.77
C ARG A 118 -4.87 -5.61 6.04
N ASN A 119 -4.94 -4.88 7.14
CA ASN A 119 -6.14 -4.18 7.62
C ASN A 119 -6.23 -2.69 7.20
N LYS A 120 -5.17 -2.13 6.62
CA LYS A 120 -5.18 -0.82 5.96
C LYS A 120 -4.97 -1.01 4.47
N VAL A 121 -6.05 -0.84 3.73
CA VAL A 121 -6.10 -1.05 2.28
C VAL A 121 -6.29 0.28 1.57
N HIS A 122 -5.62 0.44 0.46
CA HIS A 122 -5.70 1.61 -0.38
C HIS A 122 -5.86 1.19 -1.83
N ALA A 123 -6.82 1.78 -2.55
CA ALA A 123 -6.99 1.61 -3.97
C ALA A 123 -7.09 2.94 -4.70
N VAL A 124 -6.45 3.03 -5.86
CA VAL A 124 -6.62 4.11 -6.82
C VAL A 124 -7.73 3.74 -7.80
N PHE A 125 -8.49 4.75 -8.25
CA PHE A 125 -9.54 4.59 -9.23
C PHE A 125 -9.20 5.32 -10.53
N GLY A 126 -9.48 4.66 -11.63
CA GLY A 126 -9.30 5.19 -12.97
C GLY A 126 -10.25 4.57 -13.95
N HIS A 127 -10.02 4.79 -15.24
CA HIS A 127 -10.84 4.20 -16.29
C HIS A 127 -9.95 3.73 -17.46
N LYS A 128 -10.41 2.70 -18.14
CA LYS A 128 -9.85 2.25 -19.41
C LYS A 128 -10.24 3.20 -20.53
N LYS A 129 -9.64 3.02 -21.71
CA LYS A 129 -9.98 3.79 -22.93
C LYS A 129 -11.45 3.66 -23.33
N ASP A 130 -12.10 2.56 -23.03
CA ASP A 130 -13.52 2.28 -23.26
C ASP A 130 -14.46 2.89 -22.21
N GLY A 131 -13.91 3.64 -21.22
CA GLY A 131 -14.67 4.26 -20.13
C GLY A 131 -14.98 3.32 -18.96
N THR A 132 -14.56 2.05 -19.00
CA THR A 132 -14.75 1.11 -17.89
C THR A 132 -13.96 1.56 -16.66
N VAL A 133 -14.64 1.75 -15.52
CA VAL A 133 -14.00 2.09 -14.25
C VAL A 133 -13.17 0.90 -13.75
N ILE A 134 -11.94 1.17 -13.39
CA ILE A 134 -11.01 0.21 -12.77
C ILE A 134 -10.54 0.73 -11.42
N SER A 135 -10.13 -0.19 -10.55
CA SER A 135 -9.43 0.13 -9.31
C SER A 135 -8.26 -0.83 -9.10
N GLY A 136 -7.26 -0.38 -8.39
CA GLY A 136 -6.07 -1.17 -8.12
C GLY A 136 -4.96 -0.33 -7.50
N ILE A 137 -3.74 -0.62 -7.88
CA ILE A 137 -2.53 0.04 -7.38
C ILE A 137 -1.74 0.61 -8.57
N TYR A 138 -1.07 1.74 -8.39
CA TYR A 138 -0.14 2.21 -9.41
C TYR A 138 1.05 1.25 -9.55
N GLN A 139 1.40 0.93 -10.79
CA GLN A 139 2.67 0.30 -11.09
C GLN A 139 3.80 1.24 -10.65
N GLU A 140 4.82 0.69 -10.01
CA GLU A 140 5.93 1.46 -9.46
C GLU A 140 6.52 2.45 -10.48
N GLY A 141 6.69 3.71 -10.03
CA GLY A 141 7.24 4.79 -10.86
C GLY A 141 6.35 5.27 -12.01
N THR A 142 5.06 4.89 -12.04
CA THR A 142 4.13 5.28 -13.11
C THR A 142 2.75 5.66 -12.56
N HIS A 143 1.90 6.29 -13.42
CA HIS A 143 0.47 6.45 -13.17
C HIS A 143 -0.38 5.34 -13.81
N PHE A 144 0.25 4.25 -14.24
CA PHE A 144 -0.47 3.11 -14.80
C PHE A 144 -1.11 2.28 -13.68
N ILE A 145 -2.43 2.14 -13.72
CA ILE A 145 -3.18 1.37 -12.72
C ILE A 145 -3.11 -0.12 -13.10
N VAL A 146 -2.56 -0.93 -12.21
CA VAL A 146 -2.66 -2.38 -12.25
C VAL A 146 -3.99 -2.77 -11.62
N PRO A 147 -4.99 -3.25 -12.38
CA PRO A 147 -6.27 -3.64 -11.81
C PRO A 147 -6.11 -4.80 -10.83
N VAL A 148 -6.75 -4.66 -9.67
CA VAL A 148 -6.79 -5.69 -8.62
C VAL A 148 -8.24 -5.84 -8.18
N ASP A 149 -8.80 -7.03 -8.31
CA ASP A 149 -10.14 -7.35 -7.84
C ASP A 149 -10.13 -8.06 -6.50
N GLU A 150 -9.12 -8.90 -6.31
CA GLU A 150 -8.87 -9.66 -5.07
C GLU A 150 -7.38 -9.68 -4.79
N CYS A 151 -7.01 -9.41 -3.54
CA CYS A 151 -5.64 -9.39 -3.09
C CYS A 151 -5.40 -10.46 -2.02
N LEU A 152 -4.36 -11.28 -2.20
CA LEU A 152 -4.05 -12.36 -1.26
C LEU A 152 -3.63 -11.89 0.14
N ILE A 153 -3.25 -10.62 0.29
CA ILE A 153 -2.80 -10.09 1.59
C ILE A 153 -3.75 -9.06 2.20
N GLU A 154 -4.67 -8.47 1.41
CA GLU A 154 -5.64 -7.49 1.90
C GLU A 154 -6.87 -8.17 2.51
N ASP A 155 -7.53 -7.48 3.44
CA ASP A 155 -8.79 -7.93 4.02
C ASP A 155 -9.85 -8.06 2.90
N GLN A 156 -10.46 -9.22 2.75
CA GLN A 156 -11.43 -9.52 1.69
C GLN A 156 -12.66 -8.61 1.70
N ARG A 157 -13.05 -8.10 2.89
CA ARG A 157 -14.12 -7.11 3.02
C ARG A 157 -13.75 -5.79 2.36
N ALA A 158 -12.47 -5.38 2.48
CA ALA A 158 -11.98 -4.19 1.79
C ALA A 158 -12.00 -4.37 0.27
N ASP A 159 -11.59 -5.52 -0.25
CA ASP A 159 -11.68 -5.83 -1.68
C ASP A 159 -13.13 -5.77 -2.19
N ALA A 160 -14.08 -6.34 -1.43
CA ALA A 160 -15.51 -6.29 -1.77
C ALA A 160 -16.04 -4.86 -1.82
N ILE A 161 -15.73 -4.03 -0.80
CA ILE A 161 -16.12 -2.62 -0.75
C ILE A 161 -15.55 -1.84 -1.95
N ILE A 162 -14.29 -2.07 -2.32
CA ILE A 162 -13.65 -1.42 -3.48
C ILE A 162 -14.36 -1.79 -4.79
N ARG A 163 -14.69 -3.06 -4.98
CA ARG A 163 -15.45 -3.52 -6.15
C ARG A 163 -16.82 -2.84 -6.25
N ASP A 164 -17.55 -2.77 -5.14
CA ASP A 164 -18.88 -2.17 -5.12
C ASP A 164 -18.85 -0.66 -5.30
N ILE A 165 -17.83 0.03 -4.77
CA ILE A 165 -17.61 1.45 -5.08
C ILE A 165 -17.45 1.66 -6.58
N ARG A 166 -16.74 0.78 -7.33
CA ARG A 166 -16.66 0.88 -8.80
C ARG A 166 -18.05 0.84 -9.44
N GLY A 167 -18.90 -0.06 -8.98
CA GLY A 167 -20.30 -0.16 -9.43
C GLY A 167 -21.10 1.10 -9.13
N LEU A 168 -20.95 1.64 -7.92
CA LEU A 168 -21.62 2.88 -7.52
C LEU A 168 -21.13 4.09 -8.32
N LEU A 169 -19.83 4.22 -8.60
CA LEU A 169 -19.31 5.31 -9.43
C LEU A 169 -19.96 5.34 -10.80
N LYS A 170 -20.14 4.16 -11.43
CA LYS A 170 -20.87 4.03 -12.69
C LYS A 170 -22.32 4.43 -12.55
N SER A 171 -23.04 3.92 -11.53
CA SER A 171 -24.46 4.17 -11.29
C SER A 171 -24.76 5.63 -11.01
N PHE A 172 -23.90 6.32 -10.26
CA PHE A 172 -24.02 7.73 -9.91
C PHE A 172 -23.38 8.66 -10.94
N LYS A 173 -22.82 8.13 -12.05
CA LYS A 173 -22.13 8.88 -13.12
C LYS A 173 -20.97 9.74 -12.58
N ILE A 174 -20.28 9.27 -11.55
CA ILE A 174 -19.13 9.93 -10.94
C ILE A 174 -17.87 9.55 -11.74
N LYS A 175 -17.18 10.55 -12.29
CA LYS A 175 -15.94 10.33 -13.06
C LYS A 175 -14.76 10.11 -12.12
N THR A 176 -13.91 9.15 -12.47
CA THR A 176 -12.62 8.96 -11.81
C THR A 176 -11.66 10.09 -12.21
N TYR A 177 -10.78 10.46 -11.28
CA TYR A 177 -9.76 11.48 -11.50
C TYR A 177 -8.64 10.95 -12.38
N ASN A 178 -8.12 11.78 -13.27
CA ASN A 178 -6.97 11.49 -14.09
C ASN A 178 -5.83 12.40 -13.66
N GLU A 179 -4.74 11.83 -13.16
CA GLU A 179 -3.59 12.56 -12.60
C GLU A 179 -2.84 13.39 -13.66
N ASP A 180 -2.85 12.96 -14.93
CA ASP A 180 -2.14 13.64 -16.00
C ASP A 180 -2.90 14.91 -16.45
N THR A 181 -4.23 14.80 -16.58
CA THR A 181 -5.07 15.90 -17.07
C THR A 181 -5.64 16.77 -15.96
N GLY A 182 -5.74 16.25 -14.73
CA GLY A 182 -6.38 16.92 -13.60
C GLY A 182 -7.92 16.88 -13.67
N TYR A 183 -8.52 16.16 -14.62
CA TYR A 183 -9.98 16.04 -14.76
C TYR A 183 -10.54 14.84 -14.00
N GLY A 184 -11.79 15.00 -13.54
CA GLY A 184 -12.51 13.99 -12.79
C GLY A 184 -12.58 14.32 -11.31
N LEU A 185 -13.24 13.44 -10.56
CA LEU A 185 -13.55 13.69 -9.14
C LEU A 185 -12.95 12.65 -8.22
N PHE A 186 -13.21 11.36 -8.47
CA PHE A 186 -12.91 10.27 -7.54
C PHE A 186 -11.51 9.74 -7.74
N ARG A 187 -10.64 9.90 -6.73
CA ARG A 187 -9.22 9.56 -6.80
C ARG A 187 -8.91 8.21 -6.16
N HIS A 188 -9.14 8.12 -4.86
CA HIS A 188 -8.71 6.97 -4.06
C HIS A 188 -9.77 6.56 -3.05
N VAL A 189 -9.65 5.34 -2.57
CA VAL A 189 -10.31 4.87 -1.35
C VAL A 189 -9.24 4.37 -0.39
N LEU A 190 -9.36 4.74 0.89
CA LEU A 190 -8.60 4.13 1.96
C LEU A 190 -9.59 3.46 2.90
N ILE A 191 -9.35 2.18 3.18
CA ILE A 191 -10.20 1.37 4.06
C ILE A 191 -9.37 0.90 5.24
N ARG A 192 -9.96 0.98 6.43
CA ARG A 192 -9.41 0.36 7.64
C ARG A 192 -10.42 -0.61 8.21
N THR A 193 -9.98 -1.85 8.42
CA THR A 193 -10.79 -2.90 9.03
C THR A 193 -10.26 -3.20 10.43
N GLY A 194 -11.15 -3.17 11.42
CA GLY A 194 -10.82 -3.55 12.78
C GLY A 194 -10.90 -5.07 12.95
N TYR A 195 -9.79 -5.72 13.27
CA TYR A 195 -9.74 -7.18 13.41
C TYR A 195 -10.64 -7.66 14.56
N HIS A 196 -10.51 -7.06 15.75
CA HIS A 196 -11.29 -7.46 16.93
C HIS A 196 -12.68 -6.84 16.97
N SER A 197 -12.83 -5.58 16.52
CA SER A 197 -14.11 -4.88 16.58
C SER A 197 -15.05 -5.20 15.42
N GLY A 198 -14.52 -5.73 14.33
CA GLY A 198 -15.28 -5.92 13.09
C GLY A 198 -15.63 -4.61 12.35
N GLN A 199 -15.37 -3.46 12.96
CA GLN A 199 -15.72 -2.15 12.39
C GLN A 199 -14.91 -1.82 11.16
N ILE A 200 -15.52 -1.12 10.21
CA ILE A 200 -14.87 -0.68 8.98
C ILE A 200 -15.03 0.83 8.80
N MET A 201 -13.90 1.49 8.57
CA MET A 201 -13.85 2.89 8.16
C MET A 201 -13.47 2.99 6.69
N VAL A 202 -14.24 3.77 5.94
CA VAL A 202 -14.00 4.05 4.51
C VAL A 202 -13.74 5.53 4.32
N VAL A 203 -12.57 5.88 3.75
CA VAL A 203 -12.23 7.26 3.38
C VAL A 203 -12.32 7.38 1.86
N LEU A 204 -13.25 8.20 1.38
CA LEU A 204 -13.43 8.52 -0.04
C LEU A 204 -12.58 9.75 -0.37
N VAL A 205 -11.55 9.60 -1.21
CA VAL A 205 -10.65 10.71 -1.56
C VAL A 205 -11.06 11.30 -2.90
N LEU A 206 -11.41 12.57 -2.88
CA LEU A 206 -11.93 13.30 -4.04
C LEU A 206 -11.03 14.48 -4.41
N GLY A 207 -11.02 14.85 -5.70
CA GLY A 207 -10.34 16.05 -6.20
C GLY A 207 -11.03 17.36 -5.80
N SER A 208 -12.30 17.32 -5.33
CA SER A 208 -13.07 18.48 -4.87
C SER A 208 -14.01 18.08 -3.72
N PRO A 209 -14.52 19.06 -2.93
CA PRO A 209 -15.35 18.76 -1.75
C PRO A 209 -16.77 18.31 -2.07
N ILE A 210 -17.19 18.36 -3.33
CA ILE A 210 -18.58 18.09 -3.72
C ILE A 210 -18.70 16.67 -4.27
N LEU A 211 -19.29 15.77 -3.49
CA LEU A 211 -19.71 14.45 -3.95
C LEU A 211 -21.16 14.53 -4.47
N PRO A 212 -21.40 14.30 -5.78
CA PRO A 212 -22.77 14.30 -6.32
C PRO A 212 -23.64 13.26 -5.63
N SER A 213 -24.88 13.63 -5.32
CA SER A 213 -25.84 12.76 -4.62
C SER A 213 -25.29 12.10 -3.35
N LYS A 214 -24.47 12.82 -2.60
CA LYS A 214 -23.72 12.35 -1.43
C LYS A 214 -24.52 11.43 -0.51
N ASN A 215 -25.72 11.87 -0.08
CA ASN A 215 -26.53 11.09 0.86
C ASN A 215 -27.02 9.77 0.26
N ASN A 216 -27.37 9.75 -1.01
CA ASN A 216 -27.79 8.53 -1.70
C ASN A 216 -26.61 7.58 -1.95
N PHE A 217 -25.43 8.13 -2.27
CA PHE A 217 -24.20 7.33 -2.42
C PHE A 217 -23.83 6.63 -1.10
N VAL A 218 -23.80 7.38 0.02
CA VAL A 218 -23.53 6.84 1.36
C VAL A 218 -24.58 5.77 1.73
N LYS A 219 -25.88 6.06 1.50
CA LYS A 219 -26.96 5.10 1.77
C LYS A 219 -26.82 3.82 0.95
N ALA A 220 -26.47 3.93 -0.35
CA ALA A 220 -26.28 2.79 -1.21
C ALA A 220 -25.06 1.95 -0.80
N LEU A 221 -23.93 2.57 -0.48
CA LEU A 221 -22.74 1.88 0.00
C LEU A 221 -23.01 1.14 1.31
N ARG A 222 -23.67 1.77 2.27
CA ARG A 222 -24.05 1.12 3.54
C ARG A 222 -25.08 0.01 3.39
N LYS A 223 -25.95 0.10 2.40
CA LYS A 223 -26.89 -0.99 2.10
C LYS A 223 -26.17 -2.26 1.63
N LEU A 224 -25.08 -2.11 0.85
CA LEU A 224 -24.24 -3.21 0.40
C LEU A 224 -23.32 -3.73 1.50
N HIS A 225 -22.84 -2.83 2.37
CA HIS A 225 -21.85 -3.10 3.42
C HIS A 225 -22.33 -2.51 4.75
N PRO A 226 -23.26 -3.18 5.46
CA PRO A 226 -23.79 -2.70 6.74
C PRO A 226 -22.75 -2.64 7.87
N GLU A 227 -21.65 -3.38 7.72
CA GLU A 227 -20.50 -3.38 8.64
C GLU A 227 -19.66 -2.09 8.61
N ILE A 228 -19.88 -1.22 7.61
CA ILE A 228 -19.23 0.09 7.58
C ILE A 228 -19.80 0.96 8.70
N THR A 229 -18.96 1.36 9.64
CA THR A 229 -19.30 2.19 10.79
C THR A 229 -18.94 3.65 10.61
N THR A 230 -18.03 3.95 9.67
CA THR A 230 -17.59 5.32 9.42
C THR A 230 -17.29 5.53 7.95
N ILE A 231 -17.82 6.63 7.38
CA ILE A 231 -17.48 7.08 6.03
C ILE A 231 -16.99 8.52 6.12
N VAL A 232 -15.77 8.76 5.63
CA VAL A 232 -15.14 10.07 5.59
C VAL A 232 -14.93 10.49 4.14
N LEU A 233 -15.22 11.75 3.82
CA LEU A 233 -14.82 12.40 2.58
C LEU A 233 -13.54 13.18 2.86
N ASN A 234 -12.48 12.85 2.17
CA ASN A 234 -11.21 13.59 2.19
C ASN A 234 -11.02 14.31 0.86
N VAL A 235 -10.58 15.57 0.90
CA VAL A 235 -10.39 16.40 -0.30
C VAL A 235 -8.91 16.55 -0.59
N ASN A 236 -8.47 15.97 -1.70
CA ASN A 236 -7.13 16.15 -2.24
C ASN A 236 -7.20 16.63 -3.69
N GLY A 237 -7.24 17.95 -3.87
CA GLY A 237 -7.26 18.60 -5.19
C GLY A 237 -5.85 18.91 -5.74
N GLN A 238 -4.79 18.58 -5.02
CA GLN A 238 -3.43 18.91 -5.42
C GLN A 238 -2.82 17.84 -6.33
N LYS A 239 -1.90 18.24 -7.21
CA LYS A 239 -1.04 17.31 -7.96
C LYS A 239 0.11 16.86 -7.06
N THR A 240 -0.11 15.79 -6.33
CA THR A 240 0.85 15.26 -5.35
C THR A 240 0.75 13.74 -5.30
N SER A 241 1.85 13.08 -4.94
CA SER A 241 1.86 11.63 -4.65
C SER A 241 1.21 11.27 -3.31
N MET A 242 0.85 12.27 -2.50
CA MET A 242 0.12 12.05 -1.25
C MET A 242 -1.32 11.63 -1.55
N ILE A 243 -1.77 10.58 -0.87
CA ILE A 243 -3.14 10.05 -1.06
C ILE A 243 -4.16 10.98 -0.43
N LEU A 244 -3.93 11.38 0.81
CA LEU A 244 -4.86 12.21 1.60
C LEU A 244 -4.50 13.69 1.47
N GLY A 245 -5.53 14.53 1.37
CA GLY A 245 -5.44 15.98 1.55
C GLY A 245 -5.72 16.37 3.01
N GLU A 246 -5.72 17.69 3.25
CA GLU A 246 -5.84 18.24 4.62
C GLU A 246 -7.30 18.37 5.11
N LYS A 247 -8.26 18.45 4.18
CA LYS A 247 -9.68 18.70 4.51
C LYS A 247 -10.47 17.41 4.56
N GLU A 248 -11.15 17.18 5.68
CA GLU A 248 -11.97 15.99 5.88
C GLU A 248 -13.37 16.37 6.36
N THR A 249 -14.35 15.54 6.00
CA THR A 249 -15.74 15.65 6.46
C THR A 249 -16.29 14.26 6.72
N VAL A 250 -16.78 14.03 7.92
CA VAL A 250 -17.48 12.78 8.26
C VAL A 250 -18.84 12.79 7.57
N LEU A 251 -19.11 11.75 6.79
CA LEU A 251 -20.38 11.55 6.07
C LEU A 251 -21.31 10.60 6.81
N TYR A 252 -20.73 9.69 7.60
CA TYR A 252 -21.43 8.69 8.40
C TYR A 252 -20.55 8.21 9.55
#